data_1a69ce40e7c0b4b058db783b40852dff
#
_entry.id   1a69ce40e7c0b4b058db783b40852dff
#
_cell.length_a   1.000
_cell.length_b   1.000
_cell.length_c   1.000
_cell.angle_alpha   90.00
_cell.angle_beta   90.00
_cell.angle_gamma   90.00
#
_symmetry.space_group_name_H-M   'P 1'
#
loop_
_entity.id
_entity.type
_entity.pdbx_description
1 polymer ?
#
loop_
_entity_poly.entity_id
_entity_poly.type
_entity_poly.pdbx_seq_one_letter_code
_entity_poly.pdbx_strand_id
1 'polypeptide(L)'
;VLVDKSDLYKGKPVKKLTEGLSKSGGRNNSGHVTSWHRGGGHKRKYRMVDFKRTKTGMSATVERLEYDPNRTAFIALITYEDGEQRYILAPQRLAPGDMVMSGIGSDIKPGNALPLANIPVGTLVHNVELKPGKGGQLARSAGTYVQLVGRDRGYAILRLTSGEVRLVRGECMASIGAVSNPDQQNIKTVSYTHLRAHETEQH
;
A
#
# COMPACT_ATOMS: atom_id res chain seq x y z
N VAL A 1 10.70 10.09 -16.30
CA VAL A 1 10.41 8.65 -16.22
C VAL A 1 8.94 8.49 -15.89
N LEU A 2 8.22 7.74 -16.68
CA LEU A 2 6.82 7.36 -16.40
C LEU A 2 6.81 5.99 -15.74
N VAL A 3 5.87 5.79 -14.82
CA VAL A 3 5.64 4.48 -14.19
C VAL A 3 5.10 3.53 -15.24
N ASP A 4 5.71 2.36 -15.34
CA ASP A 4 5.18 1.29 -16.20
C ASP A 4 3.88 0.73 -15.59
N LYS A 5 2.85 0.64 -16.41
CA LYS A 5 1.52 0.14 -16.07
C LYS A 5 1.07 -0.96 -17.02
N SER A 6 1.98 -1.54 -17.79
CA SER A 6 1.68 -2.58 -18.78
C SER A 6 1.00 -3.79 -18.14
N ASP A 7 1.52 -4.22 -16.99
CA ASP A 7 1.07 -5.42 -16.29
C ASP A 7 -0.20 -5.22 -15.45
N LEU A 8 -0.69 -3.97 -15.39
CA LEU A 8 -1.88 -3.66 -14.62
C LEU A 8 -3.16 -3.92 -15.43
N TYR A 9 -4.16 -4.45 -14.75
CA TYR A 9 -5.48 -4.63 -15.32
C TYR A 9 -6.10 -3.29 -15.72
N LYS A 10 -6.53 -3.18 -16.98
CA LYS A 10 -7.06 -1.95 -17.58
C LYS A 10 -8.58 -1.81 -17.46
N GLY A 11 -9.25 -2.81 -16.91
CA GLY A 11 -10.71 -2.84 -16.76
C GLY A 11 -11.22 -2.08 -15.55
N LYS A 12 -12.51 -2.24 -15.27
CA LYS A 12 -13.19 -1.60 -14.13
C LYS A 12 -12.90 -2.37 -12.83
N PRO A 13 -12.78 -1.68 -11.68
CA PRO A 13 -12.63 -2.33 -10.39
C PRO A 13 -13.91 -3.10 -10.00
N VAL A 14 -13.79 -4.03 -9.07
CA VAL A 14 -14.90 -4.81 -8.54
C VAL A 14 -15.89 -3.86 -7.85
N LYS A 15 -17.14 -3.81 -8.33
CA LYS A 15 -18.17 -2.85 -7.85
C LYS A 15 -18.44 -3.01 -6.35
N LYS A 16 -18.52 -4.25 -5.84
CA LYS A 16 -18.77 -4.56 -4.43
C LYS A 16 -17.68 -4.05 -3.48
N LEU A 17 -16.44 -3.90 -3.99
CA LEU A 17 -15.28 -3.45 -3.22
C LEU A 17 -14.94 -1.97 -3.47
N THR A 18 -15.88 -1.20 -4.02
CA THR A 18 -15.69 0.23 -4.30
C THR A 18 -16.81 1.07 -3.73
N GLU A 19 -16.44 2.19 -3.13
CA GLU A 19 -17.37 3.18 -2.59
C GLU A 19 -17.21 4.54 -3.27
N GLY A 20 -18.26 5.35 -3.20
CA GLY A 20 -18.22 6.73 -3.63
C GLY A 20 -17.33 7.55 -2.70
N LEU A 21 -16.42 8.35 -3.28
CA LEU A 21 -15.58 9.27 -2.51
C LEU A 21 -16.12 10.70 -2.71
N SER A 22 -16.78 11.25 -1.68
CA SER A 22 -17.16 12.65 -1.64
C SER A 22 -15.98 13.52 -1.22
N LYS A 23 -15.88 14.70 -1.82
CA LYS A 23 -14.84 15.67 -1.50
C LYS A 23 -15.49 16.90 -0.82
N SER A 24 -14.96 17.31 0.32
CA SER A 24 -15.44 18.48 1.05
C SER A 24 -14.98 19.80 0.44
N GLY A 25 -13.97 19.80 -0.44
CA GLY A 25 -13.42 20.99 -1.04
C GLY A 25 -12.82 21.98 -0.03
N GLY A 26 -12.26 21.49 1.08
CA GLY A 26 -11.68 22.30 2.14
C GLY A 26 -12.72 22.95 3.06
N ARG A 27 -14.01 22.59 2.97
CA ARG A 27 -15.07 23.09 3.84
C ARG A 27 -15.18 22.28 5.11
N ASN A 28 -15.48 22.93 6.22
CA ASN A 28 -15.80 22.30 7.50
C ASN A 28 -17.26 21.83 7.55
N ASN A 29 -17.72 21.40 8.73
CA ASN A 29 -19.10 20.98 8.97
C ASN A 29 -20.13 22.13 8.80
N SER A 30 -19.72 23.40 8.97
CA SER A 30 -20.54 24.60 8.78
C SER A 30 -20.48 25.14 7.34
N GLY A 31 -19.78 24.49 6.42
CA GLY A 31 -19.64 24.90 5.03
C GLY A 31 -18.62 26.01 4.76
N HIS A 32 -17.92 26.51 5.79
CA HIS A 32 -16.87 27.52 5.65
C HIS A 32 -15.56 26.91 5.15
N VAL A 33 -14.84 27.65 4.30
CA VAL A 33 -13.52 27.24 3.81
C VAL A 33 -12.51 27.40 4.93
N THR A 34 -12.01 26.26 5.45
CA THR A 34 -10.98 26.20 6.50
C THR A 34 -9.63 25.76 5.98
N SER A 35 -9.58 25.17 4.80
CA SER A 35 -8.35 24.77 4.12
C SER A 35 -8.42 25.19 2.66
N TRP A 36 -7.55 26.11 2.26
CA TRP A 36 -7.51 26.61 0.88
C TRP A 36 -6.82 25.63 -0.06
N HIS A 37 -7.00 25.84 -1.37
CA HIS A 37 -6.39 25.02 -2.43
C HIS A 37 -6.73 23.51 -2.32
N ARG A 38 -7.90 23.19 -1.77
CA ARG A 38 -8.44 21.84 -1.68
C ARG A 38 -9.66 21.71 -2.59
N GLY A 39 -9.72 20.62 -3.36
CA GLY A 39 -10.86 20.33 -4.24
C GLY A 39 -10.44 20.13 -5.68
N GLY A 40 -11.43 20.09 -6.57
CA GLY A 40 -11.22 19.82 -7.99
C GLY A 40 -10.67 18.42 -8.29
N GLY A 41 -10.01 18.29 -9.46
CA GLY A 41 -9.46 17.03 -9.94
C GLY A 41 -10.52 16.01 -10.38
N HIS A 42 -10.08 14.91 -10.97
CA HIS A 42 -10.95 13.87 -11.51
C HIS A 42 -11.76 13.17 -10.40
N LYS A 43 -13.02 12.77 -10.71
CA LYS A 43 -13.87 11.97 -9.81
C LYS A 43 -13.20 10.61 -9.57
N ARG A 44 -13.11 10.20 -8.28
CA ARG A 44 -12.48 8.96 -7.86
C ARG A 44 -13.47 8.10 -7.08
N LYS A 45 -13.28 6.78 -7.16
CA LYS A 45 -13.92 5.82 -6.28
C LYS A 45 -12.90 5.31 -5.28
N TYR A 46 -13.29 5.16 -4.03
CA TYR A 46 -12.47 4.53 -3.01
C TYR A 46 -12.49 3.01 -3.22
N ARG A 47 -11.35 2.34 -3.06
CA ARG A 47 -11.23 0.88 -3.02
C ARG A 47 -11.09 0.44 -1.58
N MET A 48 -11.93 -0.49 -1.15
CA MET A 48 -11.84 -1.09 0.17
C MET A 48 -10.67 -2.08 0.17
N VAL A 49 -9.56 -1.64 0.76
CA VAL A 49 -8.33 -2.45 0.87
C VAL A 49 -8.27 -3.07 2.25
N ASP A 50 -8.05 -4.38 2.31
CA ASP A 50 -7.88 -5.12 3.55
C ASP A 50 -6.48 -4.89 4.14
N PHE A 51 -6.38 -3.94 5.06
CA PHE A 51 -5.15 -3.66 5.81
C PHE A 51 -4.97 -4.54 7.04
N LYS A 52 -6.01 -5.28 7.44
CA LYS A 52 -5.98 -6.09 8.66
C LYS A 52 -5.56 -7.54 8.39
N ARG A 53 -5.88 -8.07 7.19
CA ARG A 53 -5.60 -9.46 6.82
C ARG A 53 -6.17 -10.46 7.83
N THR A 54 -7.44 -10.27 8.20
CA THR A 54 -8.11 -11.01 9.28
C THR A 54 -8.36 -12.48 8.99
N LYS A 55 -8.45 -12.89 7.71
CA LYS A 55 -8.61 -14.29 7.33
C LYS A 55 -7.28 -15.04 7.47
N THR A 56 -7.06 -15.64 8.62
CA THR A 56 -5.87 -16.43 8.91
C THR A 56 -6.06 -17.91 8.56
N GLY A 57 -4.99 -18.56 8.09
CA GLY A 57 -5.00 -20.00 7.78
C GLY A 57 -5.68 -20.37 6.47
N MET A 58 -6.20 -19.43 5.72
CA MET A 58 -6.85 -19.65 4.42
C MET A 58 -5.98 -19.09 3.30
N SER A 59 -5.75 -19.89 2.25
CA SER A 59 -5.04 -19.43 1.06
C SER A 59 -5.93 -18.61 0.16
N ALA A 60 -5.33 -17.68 -0.55
CA ALA A 60 -5.98 -16.85 -1.56
C ALA A 60 -5.09 -16.78 -2.80
N THR A 61 -5.70 -16.77 -3.97
CA THR A 61 -5.01 -16.64 -5.25
C THR A 61 -5.10 -15.19 -5.72
N VAL A 62 -4.00 -14.66 -6.21
CA VAL A 62 -3.96 -13.33 -6.83
C VAL A 62 -4.57 -13.43 -8.23
N GLU A 63 -5.71 -12.76 -8.46
CA GLU A 63 -6.36 -12.74 -9.77
C GLU A 63 -5.66 -11.75 -10.72
N ARG A 64 -5.40 -10.54 -10.21
CA ARG A 64 -4.84 -9.46 -11.01
C ARG A 64 -4.30 -8.32 -10.17
N LEU A 65 -3.44 -7.50 -10.77
CA LEU A 65 -2.95 -6.24 -10.21
C LEU A 65 -3.76 -5.08 -10.78
N GLU A 66 -4.15 -4.12 -9.95
CA GLU A 66 -4.94 -2.96 -10.36
C GLU A 66 -4.28 -1.64 -9.93
N TYR A 67 -4.54 -0.60 -10.73
CA TYR A 67 -4.21 0.77 -10.39
C TYR A 67 -5.26 1.35 -9.44
N ASP A 68 -4.82 1.96 -8.33
CA ASP A 68 -5.70 2.72 -7.44
C ASP A 68 -5.37 4.22 -7.53
N PRO A 69 -6.30 5.08 -7.98
CA PRO A 69 -6.07 6.53 -8.06
C PRO A 69 -5.96 7.22 -6.70
N ASN A 70 -6.24 6.53 -5.59
CA ASN A 70 -6.23 7.10 -4.24
C ASN A 70 -4.89 6.89 -3.53
N ARG A 71 -4.01 6.07 -4.11
CA ARG A 71 -2.68 5.77 -3.55
C ARG A 71 -1.64 5.63 -4.66
N THR A 72 -0.39 5.75 -4.28
CA THR A 72 0.74 5.60 -5.20
C THR A 72 1.11 4.13 -5.45
N ALA A 73 0.82 3.25 -4.48
CA ALA A 73 1.03 1.81 -4.58
C ALA A 73 -0.04 1.15 -5.45
N PHE A 74 0.32 0.05 -6.12
CA PHE A 74 -0.66 -0.82 -6.77
C PHE A 74 -1.37 -1.69 -5.75
N ILE A 75 -2.55 -2.19 -6.12
CA ILE A 75 -3.36 -3.10 -5.32
C ILE A 75 -3.52 -4.43 -6.07
N ALA A 76 -3.62 -5.52 -5.32
CA ALA A 76 -3.91 -6.84 -5.87
C ALA A 76 -5.33 -7.26 -5.47
N LEU A 77 -6.09 -7.76 -6.44
CA LEU A 77 -7.33 -8.46 -6.17
C LEU A 77 -6.98 -9.91 -5.89
N ILE A 78 -7.37 -10.37 -4.70
CA ILE A 78 -7.21 -11.76 -4.27
C ILE A 78 -8.57 -12.42 -4.09
N THR A 79 -8.64 -13.70 -4.41
CA THR A 79 -9.82 -14.55 -4.18
C THR A 79 -9.42 -15.67 -3.24
N TYR A 80 -10.11 -15.75 -2.11
CA TYR A 80 -9.94 -16.82 -1.14
C TYR A 80 -10.60 -18.10 -1.62
N GLU A 81 -10.25 -19.23 -1.03
CA GLU A 81 -10.84 -20.56 -1.33
C GLU A 81 -12.37 -20.60 -1.13
N ASP A 82 -12.91 -19.76 -0.24
CA ASP A 82 -14.36 -19.61 -0.03
C ASP A 82 -15.06 -18.72 -1.06
N GLY A 83 -14.33 -18.22 -2.07
CA GLY A 83 -14.85 -17.34 -3.13
C GLY A 83 -14.96 -15.86 -2.73
N GLU A 84 -14.59 -15.48 -1.49
CA GLU A 84 -14.57 -14.07 -1.10
C GLU A 84 -13.41 -13.34 -1.77
N GLN A 85 -13.71 -12.19 -2.37
CA GLN A 85 -12.70 -11.33 -2.98
C GLN A 85 -12.34 -10.18 -2.06
N ARG A 86 -11.06 -9.84 -1.98
CA ARG A 86 -10.56 -8.65 -1.28
C ARG A 86 -9.43 -7.97 -2.06
N TYR A 87 -9.30 -6.66 -1.87
CA TYR A 87 -8.10 -5.94 -2.29
C TYR A 87 -7.06 -5.94 -1.18
N ILE A 88 -5.80 -6.16 -1.56
CA ILE A 88 -4.64 -6.00 -0.68
C ILE A 88 -3.64 -5.04 -1.33
N LEU A 89 -2.69 -4.51 -0.55
CA LEU A 89 -1.54 -3.82 -1.11
C LEU A 89 -0.68 -4.85 -1.86
N ALA A 90 -0.34 -4.53 -3.10
CA ALA A 90 0.54 -5.38 -3.89
C ALA A 90 2.00 -5.14 -3.47
N PRO A 91 2.74 -6.15 -2.99
CA PRO A 91 4.18 -6.05 -2.85
C PRO A 91 4.86 -6.12 -4.21
N GLN A 92 6.15 -5.77 -4.24
CA GLN A 92 7.01 -6.01 -5.40
C GLN A 92 7.10 -7.50 -5.69
N ARG A 93 7.21 -7.86 -6.97
CA ARG A 93 7.32 -9.23 -7.46
C ARG A 93 6.10 -10.12 -7.23
N LEU A 94 4.96 -9.58 -6.84
CA LEU A 94 3.71 -10.31 -6.82
C LEU A 94 3.12 -10.35 -8.23
N ALA A 95 2.80 -11.55 -8.70
CA ALA A 95 2.22 -11.76 -10.02
C ALA A 95 0.80 -12.36 -9.94
N PRO A 96 -0.03 -12.19 -10.97
CA PRO A 96 -1.29 -12.93 -11.09
C PRO A 96 -1.02 -14.45 -11.09
N GLY A 97 -1.82 -15.20 -10.33
CA GLY A 97 -1.66 -16.64 -10.13
C GLY A 97 -0.87 -17.01 -8.86
N ASP A 98 -0.16 -16.06 -8.24
CA ASP A 98 0.52 -16.32 -6.98
C ASP A 98 -0.47 -16.63 -5.86
N MET A 99 -0.05 -17.46 -4.92
CA MET A 99 -0.83 -17.76 -3.71
C MET A 99 -0.33 -16.92 -2.54
N VAL A 100 -1.25 -16.31 -1.81
CA VAL A 100 -0.97 -15.53 -0.60
C VAL A 100 -1.78 -16.03 0.57
N MET A 101 -1.17 -16.05 1.74
CA MET A 101 -1.79 -16.53 2.97
C MET A 101 -1.51 -15.57 4.13
N SER A 102 -2.36 -15.59 5.15
CA SER A 102 -2.18 -14.83 6.37
C SER A 102 -2.19 -15.75 7.58
N GLY A 103 -1.33 -15.50 8.56
CA GLY A 103 -1.27 -16.24 9.83
C GLY A 103 0.08 -16.87 10.11
N ILE A 104 0.19 -17.52 11.28
CA ILE A 104 1.46 -18.03 11.84
C ILE A 104 2.09 -19.12 10.95
N GLY A 105 1.28 -19.91 10.23
CA GLY A 105 1.75 -21.00 9.36
C GLY A 105 2.11 -20.58 7.92
N SER A 106 2.11 -19.27 7.63
CA SER A 106 2.40 -18.78 6.28
C SER A 106 3.91 -18.80 6.00
N ASP A 107 4.29 -19.16 4.78
CA ASP A 107 5.67 -19.06 4.30
C ASP A 107 6.16 -17.60 4.24
N ILE A 108 7.49 -17.42 4.27
CA ILE A 108 8.14 -16.10 4.10
C ILE A 108 8.21 -15.75 2.61
N LYS A 109 7.04 -15.52 2.00
CA LYS A 109 6.91 -15.14 0.58
C LYS A 109 6.28 -13.75 0.46
N PRO A 110 6.62 -12.95 -0.57
CA PRO A 110 5.99 -11.66 -0.80
C PRO A 110 4.46 -11.76 -0.86
N GLY A 111 3.76 -10.89 -0.13
CA GLY A 111 2.30 -10.88 -0.05
C GLY A 111 1.71 -11.65 1.13
N ASN A 112 2.44 -12.57 1.74
CA ASN A 112 2.00 -13.24 2.94
C ASN A 112 2.05 -12.30 4.15
N ALA A 113 1.12 -12.48 5.08
CA ALA A 113 1.04 -11.67 6.29
C ALA A 113 1.23 -12.54 7.53
N LEU A 114 2.15 -12.13 8.40
CA LEU A 114 2.50 -12.85 9.63
C LEU A 114 2.63 -11.88 10.80
N PRO A 115 2.49 -12.39 12.04
CA PRO A 115 2.93 -11.64 13.22
C PRO A 115 4.45 -11.38 13.17
N LEU A 116 4.89 -10.20 13.59
CA LEU A 116 6.30 -9.81 13.62
C LEU A 116 7.19 -10.78 14.40
N ALA A 117 6.62 -11.43 15.41
CA ALA A 117 7.31 -12.46 16.19
C ALA A 117 7.76 -13.67 15.33
N ASN A 118 7.05 -13.96 14.25
CA ASN A 118 7.30 -15.15 13.41
C ASN A 118 8.11 -14.82 12.15
N ILE A 119 8.40 -13.55 11.87
CA ILE A 119 9.15 -13.11 10.69
C ILE A 119 10.64 -13.11 11.00
N PRO A 120 11.53 -13.74 10.21
CA PRO A 120 12.98 -13.70 10.44
C PRO A 120 13.54 -12.28 10.48
N VAL A 121 14.55 -12.07 11.33
CA VAL A 121 15.30 -10.80 11.39
C VAL A 121 16.00 -10.56 10.04
N GLY A 122 16.06 -9.30 9.61
CA GLY A 122 16.58 -8.89 8.31
C GLY A 122 15.53 -8.83 7.19
N THR A 123 14.35 -9.42 7.39
CA THR A 123 13.27 -9.41 6.38
C THR A 123 12.71 -8.01 6.17
N LEU A 124 12.43 -7.69 4.90
CA LEU A 124 11.68 -6.49 4.53
C LEU A 124 10.19 -6.77 4.60
N VAL A 125 9.47 -5.88 5.26
CA VAL A 125 8.02 -5.98 5.46
C VAL A 125 7.33 -4.67 5.13
N HIS A 126 6.04 -4.71 4.85
CA HIS A 126 5.19 -3.55 4.64
C HIS A 126 3.85 -3.73 5.34
N ASN A 127 2.97 -2.72 5.27
CA ASN A 127 1.64 -2.77 5.88
C ASN A 127 1.68 -3.21 7.35
N VAL A 128 2.60 -2.63 8.13
CA VAL A 128 2.86 -3.03 9.51
C VAL A 128 1.87 -2.37 10.45
N GLU A 129 1.31 -3.15 11.37
CA GLU A 129 0.47 -2.64 12.45
C GLU A 129 1.30 -1.98 13.55
N LEU A 130 0.74 -0.95 14.18
CA LEU A 130 1.29 -0.33 15.40
C LEU A 130 0.66 -0.89 16.67
N LYS A 131 -0.59 -1.33 16.57
CA LYS A 131 -1.33 -2.00 17.66
C LYS A 131 -2.00 -3.24 17.08
N PRO A 132 -1.99 -4.37 17.79
CA PRO A 132 -2.61 -5.60 17.29
C PRO A 132 -4.09 -5.39 16.91
N GLY A 133 -4.48 -5.90 15.73
CA GLY A 133 -5.85 -5.85 15.20
C GLY A 133 -6.32 -4.49 14.68
N LYS A 134 -5.51 -3.43 14.78
CA LYS A 134 -5.88 -2.11 14.27
C LYS A 134 -5.80 -2.02 12.74
N GLY A 135 -5.01 -2.88 12.11
CA GLY A 135 -4.66 -2.85 10.70
C GLY A 135 -3.36 -2.10 10.42
N GLY A 136 -2.75 -2.40 9.28
CA GLY A 136 -1.47 -1.85 8.90
C GLY A 136 -1.48 -0.33 8.76
N GLN A 137 -0.48 0.33 9.31
CA GLN A 137 -0.33 1.79 9.33
C GLN A 137 1.00 2.25 8.75
N LEU A 138 2.08 1.48 8.93
CA LEU A 138 3.42 1.80 8.44
C LEU A 138 3.67 1.17 7.06
N ALA A 139 4.49 1.82 6.25
CA ALA A 139 4.94 1.36 4.93
C ALA A 139 3.79 0.92 4.01
N ARG A 140 2.93 1.86 3.60
CA ARG A 140 1.81 1.62 2.69
C ARG A 140 1.94 2.36 1.35
N SER A 141 2.86 3.31 1.26
CA SER A 141 3.11 4.07 0.03
C SER A 141 4.00 3.29 -0.94
N ALA A 142 3.97 3.68 -2.21
CA ALA A 142 4.78 3.06 -3.26
C ALA A 142 6.26 2.97 -2.89
N GLY A 143 6.87 1.80 -3.11
CA GLY A 143 8.29 1.54 -2.88
C GLY A 143 8.72 1.51 -1.41
N THR A 144 7.84 1.80 -0.44
CA THR A 144 8.22 1.82 0.97
C THR A 144 8.32 0.41 1.55
N TYR A 145 9.17 0.28 2.55
CA TYR A 145 9.35 -0.94 3.32
C TYR A 145 9.79 -0.60 4.75
N VAL A 146 9.75 -1.57 5.60
CA VAL A 146 10.30 -1.56 6.95
C VAL A 146 11.20 -2.77 7.09
N GLN A 147 12.37 -2.61 7.66
CA GLN A 147 13.29 -3.72 7.95
C GLN A 147 13.13 -4.15 9.40
N LEU A 148 12.92 -5.45 9.62
CA LEU A 148 12.97 -6.05 10.94
C LEU A 148 14.43 -6.23 11.34
N VAL A 149 14.93 -5.39 12.26
CA VAL A 149 16.34 -5.38 12.68
C VAL A 149 16.61 -6.38 13.79
N GLY A 150 15.66 -6.55 14.70
CA GLY A 150 15.81 -7.43 15.85
C GLY A 150 14.54 -7.60 16.65
N ARG A 151 14.64 -8.31 17.75
CA ARG A 151 13.57 -8.48 18.75
C ARG A 151 14.14 -8.34 20.14
N ASP A 152 13.39 -7.69 21.01
CA ASP A 152 13.72 -7.56 22.42
C ASP A 152 12.45 -7.61 23.26
N ARG A 153 12.44 -8.45 24.31
CA ARG A 153 11.39 -8.56 25.34
C ARG A 153 9.95 -8.58 24.78
N GLY A 154 9.72 -9.32 23.66
CA GLY A 154 8.41 -9.41 23.01
C GLY A 154 8.08 -8.26 22.05
N TYR A 155 9.01 -7.33 21.85
CA TYR A 155 8.91 -6.27 20.86
C TYR A 155 9.79 -6.55 19.65
N ALA A 156 9.31 -6.16 18.48
CA ALA A 156 10.05 -6.13 17.23
C ALA A 156 10.70 -4.75 17.06
N ILE A 157 11.99 -4.73 16.75
CA ILE A 157 12.75 -3.52 16.44
C ILE A 157 12.68 -3.30 14.93
N LEU A 158 12.01 -2.24 14.51
CA LEU A 158 11.73 -1.92 13.14
C LEU A 158 12.49 -0.67 12.70
N ARG A 159 13.22 -0.75 11.59
CA ARG A 159 13.88 0.39 10.95
C ARG A 159 13.08 0.82 9.73
N LEU A 160 12.60 2.05 9.75
CA LEU A 160 11.84 2.65 8.66
C LEU A 160 12.78 3.15 7.55
N THR A 161 12.21 3.43 6.36
CA THR A 161 12.95 4.05 5.24
C THR A 161 13.49 5.45 5.57
N SER A 162 12.89 6.15 6.53
CA SER A 162 13.39 7.43 7.06
C SER A 162 14.65 7.30 7.93
N GLY A 163 15.05 6.05 8.30
CA GLY A 163 16.11 5.77 9.26
C GLY A 163 15.64 5.67 10.72
N GLU A 164 14.40 6.09 11.01
CA GLU A 164 13.82 6.00 12.35
C GLU A 164 13.70 4.54 12.79
N VAL A 165 14.07 4.28 14.05
CA VAL A 165 13.92 2.97 14.68
C VAL A 165 12.72 3.01 15.63
N ARG A 166 11.81 2.05 15.49
CA ARG A 166 10.61 1.91 16.31
C ARG A 166 10.50 0.54 16.95
N LEU A 167 9.98 0.53 18.16
CA LEU A 167 9.58 -0.68 18.88
C LEU A 167 8.09 -0.91 18.68
N VAL A 168 7.73 -2.11 18.20
CA VAL A 168 6.35 -2.53 17.98
C VAL A 168 6.15 -3.90 18.60
N ARG A 169 4.97 -4.18 19.17
CA ARG A 169 4.67 -5.50 19.76
C ARG A 169 4.84 -6.61 18.73
N GLY A 170 5.42 -7.72 19.12
CA GLY A 170 5.64 -8.88 18.24
C GLY A 170 4.35 -9.52 17.70
N GLU A 171 3.22 -9.30 18.37
CA GLU A 171 1.88 -9.76 17.95
C GLU A 171 1.33 -8.98 16.74
N CYS A 172 1.86 -7.79 16.46
CA CYS A 172 1.41 -6.95 15.35
C CYS A 172 1.67 -7.65 14.01
N MET A 173 0.68 -7.60 13.13
CA MET A 173 0.76 -8.17 11.79
C MET A 173 1.59 -7.29 10.86
N ALA A 174 2.31 -7.94 9.96
CA ALA A 174 3.03 -7.30 8.87
C ALA A 174 2.98 -8.17 7.62
N SER A 175 3.01 -7.56 6.45
CA SER A 175 3.08 -8.27 5.17
C SER A 175 4.52 -8.31 4.66
N ILE A 176 4.93 -9.45 4.11
CA ILE A 176 6.30 -9.68 3.61
C ILE A 176 6.52 -8.95 2.30
N GLY A 177 7.70 -8.35 2.16
CA GLY A 177 8.16 -7.66 0.95
C GLY A 177 8.07 -6.14 1.05
N ALA A 178 8.60 -5.45 0.04
CA ALA A 178 8.44 -4.01 -0.15
C ALA A 178 7.18 -3.72 -0.99
N VAL A 179 6.60 -2.54 -0.84
CA VAL A 179 5.42 -2.12 -1.61
C VAL A 179 5.77 -1.92 -3.08
N SER A 180 4.86 -2.25 -3.98
CA SER A 180 4.98 -2.08 -5.43
C SER A 180 5.26 -0.64 -5.87
N ASN A 181 5.60 -0.47 -7.15
CA ASN A 181 5.81 0.82 -7.81
C ASN A 181 6.95 1.66 -7.20
N PRO A 182 8.19 1.13 -7.07
CA PRO A 182 9.31 1.87 -6.49
C PRO A 182 9.69 3.11 -7.30
N ASP A 183 9.45 3.12 -8.61
CA ASP A 183 9.78 4.22 -9.52
C ASP A 183 8.89 5.45 -9.33
N GLN A 184 7.86 5.38 -8.52
CA GLN A 184 7.00 6.52 -8.20
C GLN A 184 7.81 7.73 -7.68
N GLN A 185 8.87 7.50 -6.94
CA GLN A 185 9.76 8.55 -6.43
C GLN A 185 10.55 9.28 -7.54
N ASN A 186 10.75 8.61 -8.67
CA ASN A 186 11.52 9.13 -9.81
C ASN A 186 10.67 9.98 -10.76
N ILE A 187 9.35 10.08 -10.51
CA ILE A 187 8.45 10.88 -11.33
C ILE A 187 8.73 12.35 -11.06
N LYS A 188 9.27 13.04 -12.07
CA LYS A 188 9.41 14.50 -12.06
C LYS A 188 8.22 15.12 -12.77
N THR A 189 7.47 15.92 -12.05
CA THR A 189 6.37 16.71 -12.63
C THR A 189 6.94 17.95 -13.28
N VAL A 190 6.61 18.17 -14.56
CA VAL A 190 6.98 19.41 -15.26
C VAL A 190 6.27 20.58 -14.60
N SER A 191 7.03 21.58 -14.18
CA SER A 191 6.51 22.82 -13.60
C SER A 191 6.59 23.97 -14.60
N TYR A 192 5.84 25.03 -14.34
CA TYR A 192 5.86 26.26 -15.15
C TYR A 192 7.26 26.87 -15.29
N THR A 193 8.09 26.77 -14.24
CA THR A 193 9.48 27.24 -14.28
C THR A 193 10.34 26.49 -15.29
N HIS A 194 10.11 25.19 -15.47
CA HIS A 194 10.82 24.40 -16.47
C HIS A 194 10.38 24.74 -17.90
N LEU A 195 9.10 25.01 -18.11
CA LEU A 195 8.58 25.40 -19.42
C LEU A 195 9.10 26.78 -19.80
N ARG A 196 9.14 27.73 -18.86
CA ARG A 196 9.58 29.08 -19.14
C ARG A 196 11.09 29.23 -19.37
N ALA A 197 11.90 28.35 -18.78
CA ALA A 197 13.34 28.35 -19.02
C ALA A 197 13.69 28.03 -20.50
N HIS A 198 12.88 27.24 -21.18
CA HIS A 198 13.06 26.95 -22.60
C HIS A 198 12.63 28.11 -23.52
N GLU A 199 11.69 28.96 -23.09
CA GLU A 199 11.26 30.10 -23.88
C GLU A 199 12.27 31.28 -23.83
N THR A 200 13.06 31.38 -22.76
CA THR A 200 14.05 32.47 -22.61
C THR A 200 15.36 32.21 -23.36
N GLU A 201 15.64 31.02 -23.82
CA GLU A 201 16.81 30.72 -24.65
C GLU A 201 16.62 30.98 -26.14
N GLN A 202 15.41 31.34 -26.57
CA GLN A 202 15.10 31.62 -28.00
C GLN A 202 15.12 33.12 -28.37
N HIS A 203 15.43 34.01 -27.46
CA HIS A 203 15.58 35.46 -27.69
C HIS A 203 17.01 35.94 -27.48
#